data_979cda09c67e1e3631a30f557443061b
#
_entry.id   979cda09c67e1e3631a30f557443061b
#
_cell.length_a   1.000
_cell.length_b   1.000
_cell.length_c   1.000
_cell.angle_alpha   90.00
_cell.angle_beta   90.00
_cell.angle_gamma   90.00
#
_symmetry.space_group_name_H-M   'P 1'
#
loop_
_entity.id
_entity.type
_entity.pdbx_description
1 polymer ?
#
loop_
_entity_poly.entity_id
_entity_poly.type
_entity_poly.pdbx_seq_one_letter_code
_entity_poly.pdbx_strand_id
1 'polypeptide(L)'
;MTDTRIVVQRFVDHFLAGRIIEGLSILNEDGVYTIIGTTPASGVYRGRQDLFDRLLPSLQTFAAPPVFTVSEIIVEKDRAVVLASSNGEGPYGPYIQPHYAFVTRVAGDGFAEVIEFNDTVAVEKALYGRQFVKA
;
A
#
# COMPACT_ATOMS: atom_id res chain seq x y z
N MET A 1 20.28 15.52 -7.25
CA MET A 1 19.79 14.80 -6.05
C MET A 1 18.27 14.87 -6.01
N THR A 2 17.63 13.73 -5.87
CA THR A 2 16.17 13.70 -5.83
C THR A 2 15.67 14.13 -4.46
N ASP A 3 14.73 15.05 -4.45
CA ASP A 3 14.06 15.46 -3.21
C ASP A 3 13.08 14.35 -2.78
N THR A 4 13.24 13.90 -1.55
CA THR A 4 12.36 12.88 -0.95
C THR A 4 10.89 13.26 -1.10
N ARG A 5 10.54 14.51 -0.84
CA ARG A 5 9.15 14.99 -0.93
C ARG A 5 8.59 14.87 -2.35
N ILE A 6 9.41 15.08 -3.38
CA ILE A 6 8.96 14.96 -4.78
C ILE A 6 8.55 13.50 -5.08
N VAL A 7 9.37 12.55 -4.68
CA VAL A 7 9.08 11.13 -4.91
C VAL A 7 7.82 10.70 -4.14
N VAL A 8 7.73 11.09 -2.88
CA VAL A 8 6.57 10.76 -2.03
C VAL A 8 5.30 11.41 -2.58
N GLN A 9 5.39 12.66 -3.05
CA GLN A 9 4.24 13.34 -3.62
C GLN A 9 3.72 12.64 -4.89
N ARG A 10 4.62 12.13 -5.73
CA ARG A 10 4.22 11.35 -6.91
C ARG A 10 3.44 10.09 -6.50
N PHE A 11 3.90 9.39 -5.49
CA PHE A 11 3.22 8.23 -4.92
C PHE A 11 1.81 8.60 -4.44
N VAL A 12 1.71 9.65 -3.65
CA VAL A 12 0.44 10.15 -3.11
C VAL A 12 -0.50 10.57 -4.24
N ASP A 13 0.00 11.32 -5.23
CA ASP A 13 -0.81 11.79 -6.34
C ASP A 13 -1.42 10.62 -7.13
N HIS A 14 -0.66 9.56 -7.38
CA HIS A 14 -1.19 8.37 -8.05
C HIS A 14 -2.28 7.70 -7.21
N PHE A 15 -2.05 7.53 -5.91
CA PHE A 15 -3.04 6.89 -5.05
C PHE A 15 -4.33 7.72 -4.96
N LEU A 16 -4.22 9.04 -4.81
CA LEU A 16 -5.38 9.94 -4.75
C LEU A 16 -6.17 9.92 -6.06
N ALA A 17 -5.51 9.70 -7.19
CA ALA A 17 -6.15 9.63 -8.49
C ALA A 17 -6.67 8.23 -8.83
N GLY A 18 -6.55 7.26 -7.92
CA GLY A 18 -6.97 5.88 -8.15
C GLY A 18 -6.00 5.07 -9.02
N ARG A 19 -4.81 5.59 -9.29
CA ARG A 19 -3.78 4.90 -10.08
C ARG A 19 -2.87 4.10 -9.16
N ILE A 20 -3.40 3.05 -8.54
CA ILE A 20 -2.69 2.27 -7.52
C ILE A 20 -1.46 1.57 -8.11
N ILE A 21 -1.59 0.99 -9.30
CA ILE A 21 -0.48 0.28 -9.96
C ILE A 21 0.66 1.24 -10.26
N GLU A 22 0.34 2.42 -10.80
CA GLU A 22 1.34 3.46 -11.07
C GLU A 22 2.02 3.93 -9.77
N GLY A 23 1.24 4.06 -8.69
CA GLY A 23 1.80 4.39 -7.38
C GLY A 23 2.77 3.34 -6.88
N LEU A 24 2.40 2.06 -6.97
CA LEU A 24 3.27 0.96 -6.58
C LEU A 24 4.51 0.85 -7.48
N SER A 25 4.42 1.33 -8.73
CA SER A 25 5.54 1.33 -9.67
C SER A 25 6.67 2.29 -9.27
N ILE A 26 6.46 3.15 -8.29
CA ILE A 26 7.51 4.03 -7.75
C ILE A 26 8.51 3.24 -6.93
N LEU A 27 8.17 2.03 -6.49
CA LEU A 27 9.15 1.12 -5.92
C LEU A 27 10.27 0.88 -6.94
N ASN A 28 11.52 1.04 -6.52
CA ASN A 28 12.67 0.75 -7.38
C ASN A 28 12.64 -0.71 -7.83
N GLU A 29 13.31 -1.00 -8.94
CA GLU A 29 13.35 -2.35 -9.51
C GLU A 29 13.82 -3.38 -8.47
N ASP A 30 14.78 -3.02 -7.64
CA ASP A 30 15.32 -3.85 -6.56
C ASP A 30 14.80 -3.44 -5.17
N GLY A 31 13.77 -2.62 -5.13
CA GLY A 31 13.18 -2.16 -3.87
C GLY A 31 12.45 -3.27 -3.12
N VAL A 32 12.24 -3.06 -1.83
CA VAL A 32 11.56 -4.03 -0.97
C VAL A 32 10.27 -3.43 -0.46
N TYR A 33 9.17 -4.13 -0.68
CA TYR A 33 7.85 -3.74 -0.19
C TYR A 33 7.38 -4.76 0.84
N THR A 34 7.06 -4.30 2.03
CA THR A 34 6.57 -5.16 3.11
C THR A 34 5.12 -4.78 3.42
N ILE A 35 4.25 -5.77 3.44
CA ILE A 35 2.90 -5.64 4.00
C ILE A 35 2.89 -6.37 5.32
N ILE A 36 2.60 -5.66 6.40
CA ILE A 36 2.64 -6.22 7.75
C ILE A 36 1.57 -7.29 7.95
N GLY A 37 1.74 -8.10 8.99
CA GLY A 37 0.74 -9.07 9.41
C GLY A 37 0.96 -10.45 8.82
N THR A 38 -0.10 -11.25 8.87
CA THR A 38 -0.07 -12.66 8.48
C THR A 38 -1.23 -13.03 7.54
N THR A 39 -1.78 -12.04 6.84
CA THR A 39 -2.80 -12.31 5.82
C THR A 39 -2.17 -12.95 4.59
N PRO A 40 -2.97 -13.53 3.67
CA PRO A 40 -2.41 -14.04 2.41
C PRO A 40 -1.69 -12.99 1.56
N ALA A 41 -2.03 -11.69 1.73
CA ALA A 41 -1.37 -10.59 1.03
C ALA A 41 -0.15 -10.07 1.80
N SER A 42 0.02 -10.46 3.07
CA SER A 42 1.13 -10.00 3.90
C SER A 42 2.44 -10.68 3.51
N GLY A 43 3.55 -10.01 3.80
CA GLY A 43 4.88 -10.56 3.58
C GLY A 43 5.85 -9.56 3.02
N VAL A 44 7.02 -10.05 2.63
CA VAL A 44 8.09 -9.27 2.06
C VAL A 44 8.18 -9.56 0.56
N TYR A 45 7.99 -8.52 -0.23
CA TYR A 45 8.09 -8.58 -1.70
C TYR A 45 9.43 -7.98 -2.08
N ARG A 46 10.29 -8.77 -2.72
CA ARG A 46 11.65 -8.36 -3.05
C ARG A 46 11.77 -8.04 -4.52
N GLY A 47 11.74 -6.75 -4.82
CA GLY A 47 11.76 -6.22 -6.16
C GLY A 47 10.36 -5.90 -6.68
N ARG A 48 10.31 -4.91 -7.59
CA ARG A 48 9.05 -4.44 -8.18
C ARG A 48 8.33 -5.56 -8.93
N GLN A 49 9.04 -6.43 -9.63
CA GLN A 49 8.44 -7.53 -10.38
C GLN A 49 7.76 -8.52 -9.43
N ASP A 50 8.43 -8.89 -8.32
CA ASP A 50 7.86 -9.78 -7.32
C ASP A 50 6.58 -9.19 -6.70
N LEU A 51 6.61 -7.88 -6.43
CA LEU A 51 5.43 -7.17 -5.91
C LEU A 51 4.24 -7.33 -6.86
N PHE A 52 4.43 -7.09 -8.15
CA PHE A 52 3.35 -7.21 -9.13
C PHE A 52 2.91 -8.65 -9.33
N ASP A 53 3.84 -9.58 -9.45
CA ASP A 53 3.50 -10.99 -9.70
C ASP A 53 2.66 -11.59 -8.57
N ARG A 54 2.98 -11.24 -7.32
CA ARG A 54 2.36 -11.85 -6.15
C ARG A 54 1.20 -11.04 -5.57
N LEU A 55 1.22 -9.72 -5.68
CA LEU A 55 0.19 -8.87 -5.09
C LEU A 55 -0.92 -8.49 -6.08
N LEU A 56 -0.59 -8.29 -7.34
CA LEU A 56 -1.56 -7.83 -8.34
C LEU A 56 -2.82 -8.71 -8.42
N PRO A 57 -2.74 -10.04 -8.36
CA PRO A 57 -3.94 -10.87 -8.37
C PRO A 57 -4.93 -10.52 -7.26
N SER A 58 -4.44 -10.20 -6.05
CA SER A 58 -5.31 -9.76 -4.95
C SER A 58 -5.94 -8.41 -5.22
N LEU A 59 -5.19 -7.48 -5.80
CA LEU A 59 -5.71 -6.15 -6.14
C LEU A 59 -6.79 -6.23 -7.22
N GLN A 60 -6.70 -7.20 -8.11
CA GLN A 60 -7.67 -7.37 -9.18
C GLN A 60 -9.00 -7.96 -8.71
N THR A 61 -9.07 -8.46 -7.47
CA THR A 61 -10.31 -9.02 -6.92
C THR A 61 -11.29 -7.96 -6.43
N PHE A 62 -10.86 -6.71 -6.29
CA PHE A 62 -11.75 -5.64 -5.84
C PHE A 62 -12.90 -5.41 -6.85
N ALA A 63 -14.13 -5.39 -6.34
CA ALA A 63 -15.30 -4.97 -7.13
C ALA A 63 -15.25 -3.45 -7.38
N ALA A 64 -14.82 -2.70 -6.36
CA ALA A 64 -14.52 -1.28 -6.50
C ALA A 64 -13.17 -1.02 -5.82
N PRO A 65 -12.15 -0.58 -6.57
CA PRO A 65 -10.83 -0.32 -6.01
C PRO A 65 -10.89 0.69 -4.86
N PRO A 66 -9.98 0.58 -3.88
CA PRO A 66 -9.96 1.52 -2.77
C PRO A 66 -9.76 2.97 -3.24
N VAL A 67 -10.56 3.87 -2.69
CA VAL A 67 -10.39 5.31 -2.86
C VAL A 67 -9.63 5.82 -1.64
N PHE A 68 -8.47 6.43 -1.89
CA PHE A 68 -7.56 6.87 -0.84
C PHE A 68 -7.79 8.32 -0.46
N THR A 69 -7.61 8.60 0.84
CA THR A 69 -7.49 9.95 1.39
C THR A 69 -6.18 10.00 2.16
N VAL A 70 -5.39 11.06 1.97
CA VAL A 70 -4.12 11.25 2.67
C VAL A 70 -4.30 12.36 3.69
N SER A 71 -4.03 12.05 4.97
CA SER A 71 -4.17 13.00 6.05
C SER A 71 -2.88 13.76 6.34
N GLU A 72 -1.71 13.11 6.18
CA GLU A 72 -0.44 13.72 6.54
C GLU A 72 0.72 13.06 5.81
N ILE A 73 1.74 13.86 5.47
CA ILE A 73 3.02 13.39 4.95
C ILE A 73 4.11 13.95 5.87
N ILE A 74 4.91 13.06 6.46
CA ILE A 74 6.02 13.42 7.35
C ILE A 74 7.31 13.05 6.64
N VAL A 75 8.22 14.00 6.47
CA VAL A 75 9.49 13.78 5.78
C VAL A 75 10.65 14.10 6.70
N GLU A 76 11.60 13.19 6.76
CA GLU A 76 12.89 13.41 7.41
C GLU A 76 13.99 12.79 6.57
N LYS A 77 14.84 13.63 5.99
CA LYS A 77 15.96 13.21 5.11
C LYS A 77 15.44 12.36 3.93
N ASP A 78 15.90 11.12 3.79
CA ASP A 78 15.48 10.18 2.75
C ASP A 78 14.27 9.33 3.17
N ARG A 79 13.69 9.58 4.35
CA ARG A 79 12.56 8.84 4.89
C ARG A 79 11.30 9.67 4.88
N ALA A 80 10.18 9.01 4.63
CA ALA A 80 8.87 9.66 4.75
C ALA A 80 7.83 8.67 5.24
N VAL A 81 6.84 9.21 5.96
CA VAL A 81 5.66 8.46 6.39
C VAL A 81 4.44 9.12 5.78
N VAL A 82 3.60 8.33 5.12
CA VAL A 82 2.32 8.77 4.58
C VAL A 82 1.22 8.16 5.43
N LEU A 83 0.40 9.00 6.06
CA LEU A 83 -0.78 8.58 6.80
C LEU A 83 -2.00 8.73 5.92
N ALA A 84 -2.77 7.65 5.77
CA ALA A 84 -3.86 7.60 4.81
C ALA A 84 -5.01 6.73 5.30
N SER A 85 -6.12 6.78 4.58
CA SER A 85 -7.26 5.91 4.76
C SER A 85 -7.78 5.49 3.39
N SER A 86 -8.62 4.46 3.34
CA SER A 86 -9.25 4.08 2.08
C SER A 86 -10.60 3.42 2.29
N ASN A 87 -11.43 3.49 1.25
CA ASN A 87 -12.71 2.80 1.17
C ASN A 87 -12.83 2.17 -0.21
N GLY A 88 -13.21 0.90 -0.24
CA GLY A 88 -13.44 0.17 -1.46
C GLY A 88 -14.44 -0.95 -1.25
N GLU A 89 -14.58 -1.80 -2.24
CA GLU A 89 -15.44 -2.97 -2.18
C GLU A 89 -14.65 -4.19 -2.57
N GLY A 90 -14.44 -5.10 -1.63
CA GLY A 90 -13.78 -6.38 -1.88
C GLY A 90 -14.78 -7.42 -2.37
N PRO A 91 -14.30 -8.61 -2.78
CA PRO A 91 -15.20 -9.68 -3.24
C PRO A 91 -16.13 -10.21 -2.14
N TYR A 92 -15.82 -9.97 -0.88
CA TYR A 92 -16.62 -10.46 0.24
C TYR A 92 -17.27 -9.36 1.06
N GLY A 93 -17.20 -8.10 0.63
CA GLY A 93 -17.85 -6.98 1.29
C GLY A 93 -17.01 -5.71 1.33
N PRO A 94 -17.48 -4.70 2.06
CA PRO A 94 -16.78 -3.43 2.14
C PRO A 94 -15.35 -3.59 2.65
N TYR A 95 -14.42 -2.90 1.98
CA TYR A 95 -13.02 -2.82 2.39
C TYR A 95 -12.77 -1.42 2.93
N ILE A 96 -12.66 -1.32 4.24
CA ILE A 96 -12.49 -0.04 4.93
C ILE A 96 -11.19 -0.08 5.71
N GLN A 97 -10.29 0.84 5.37
CA GLN A 97 -9.02 1.03 6.07
C GLN A 97 -9.01 2.43 6.67
N PRO A 98 -9.34 2.57 7.97
CA PRO A 98 -9.32 3.89 8.61
C PRO A 98 -7.92 4.45 8.74
N HIS A 99 -6.91 3.60 8.82
CA HIS A 99 -5.54 4.02 9.09
C HIS A 99 -4.53 3.15 8.34
N TYR A 100 -3.86 3.78 7.36
CA TYR A 100 -2.61 3.26 6.80
C TYR A 100 -1.46 4.09 7.32
N ALA A 101 -0.31 3.46 7.46
CA ALA A 101 0.97 4.15 7.50
C ALA A 101 1.88 3.50 6.46
N PHE A 102 2.30 4.29 5.48
CA PHE A 102 3.32 3.85 4.52
C PHE A 102 4.64 4.45 4.97
N VAL A 103 5.54 3.62 5.48
CA VAL A 103 6.87 4.03 5.91
C VAL A 103 7.82 3.78 4.75
N THR A 104 8.44 4.84 4.25
CA THR A 104 9.18 4.78 2.99
C THR A 104 10.62 5.25 3.17
N ARG A 105 11.50 4.76 2.30
CA ARG A 105 12.86 5.27 2.12
C ARG A 105 13.11 5.48 0.64
N VAL A 106 13.52 6.69 0.30
CA VAL A 106 13.77 7.11 -1.08
C VAL A 106 15.23 6.88 -1.42
N ALA A 107 15.47 6.34 -2.60
CA ALA A 107 16.80 6.25 -3.19
C ALA A 107 16.67 6.49 -4.71
N GLY A 108 17.40 7.47 -5.24
CA GLY A 108 17.23 7.88 -6.62
C GLY A 108 15.81 8.44 -6.85
N ASP A 109 15.17 8.00 -7.90
CA ASP A 109 13.85 8.50 -8.30
C ASP A 109 12.67 7.66 -7.77
N GLY A 110 12.93 6.74 -6.86
CA GLY A 110 11.89 5.86 -6.35
C GLY A 110 12.14 5.44 -4.91
N PHE A 111 11.34 4.48 -4.46
CA PHE A 111 11.49 3.93 -3.13
C PHE A 111 12.44 2.74 -3.12
N ALA A 112 13.43 2.80 -2.22
CA ALA A 112 14.24 1.62 -1.89
C ALA A 112 13.48 0.67 -0.99
N GLU A 113 12.59 1.22 -0.15
CA GLU A 113 11.79 0.41 0.78
C GLU A 113 10.46 1.09 1.06
N VAL A 114 9.40 0.28 1.13
CA VAL A 114 8.10 0.67 1.66
C VAL A 114 7.65 -0.39 2.66
N ILE A 115 7.17 0.05 3.81
CA ILE A 115 6.49 -0.82 4.77
C ILE A 115 5.06 -0.30 4.90
N GLU A 116 4.10 -1.12 4.50
CA GLU A 116 2.68 -0.78 4.59
C GLU A 116 2.09 -1.36 5.86
N PHE A 117 1.61 -0.48 6.74
CA PHE A 117 0.83 -0.82 7.93
C PHE A 117 -0.64 -0.62 7.58
N ASN A 118 -1.45 -1.62 7.86
CA ASN A 118 -2.89 -1.57 7.60
C ASN A 118 -3.66 -2.37 8.68
N ASP A 119 -4.98 -2.30 8.60
CA ASP A 119 -5.84 -3.16 9.42
C ASP A 119 -5.95 -4.53 8.74
N THR A 120 -5.27 -5.51 9.29
CA THR A 120 -5.22 -6.86 8.72
C THR A 120 -6.55 -7.61 8.85
N VAL A 121 -7.38 -7.25 9.82
CA VAL A 121 -8.75 -7.81 9.93
C VAL A 121 -9.60 -7.37 8.75
N ALA A 122 -9.50 -6.11 8.34
CA ALA A 122 -10.21 -5.62 7.17
C ALA A 122 -9.79 -6.36 5.89
N VAL A 123 -8.48 -6.61 5.72
CA VAL A 123 -7.95 -7.40 4.61
C VAL A 123 -8.54 -8.82 4.61
N GLU A 124 -8.49 -9.50 5.74
CA GLU A 124 -8.98 -10.87 5.90
C GLU A 124 -10.46 -10.98 5.58
N LYS A 125 -11.27 -10.05 6.09
CA LYS A 125 -12.74 -10.08 5.91
C LYS A 125 -13.14 -9.76 4.48
N ALA A 126 -12.66 -8.67 3.94
CA ALA A 126 -13.13 -8.15 2.65
C ALA A 126 -12.53 -8.89 1.45
N LEU A 127 -11.26 -9.29 1.52
CA LEU A 127 -10.55 -9.89 0.40
C LEU A 127 -10.55 -11.41 0.43
N TYR A 128 -10.59 -12.02 1.62
CA TYR A 128 -10.45 -13.47 1.76
C TYR A 128 -11.66 -14.15 2.43
N GLY A 129 -12.69 -13.36 2.75
CA GLY A 129 -13.95 -13.91 3.28
C GLY A 129 -13.84 -14.50 4.67
N ARG A 130 -12.81 -14.15 5.44
CA ARG A 130 -12.63 -14.63 6.80
C ARG A 130 -13.73 -14.08 7.72
N GLN A 131 -14.25 -14.94 8.59
CA GLN A 131 -15.21 -14.55 9.59
C GLN A 131 -14.57 -14.63 10.97
N PHE A 132 -14.79 -13.59 11.77
CA PHE A 132 -14.28 -13.52 13.13
C PHE A 132 -15.45 -13.63 14.09
N VAL A 133 -15.41 -14.66 14.95
CA VAL A 133 -16.45 -14.92 15.93
C VAL A 133 -15.93 -14.65 17.33
N LYS A 134 -16.78 -14.10 18.20
CA LYS A 134 -16.44 -13.96 19.62
C LYS A 134 -16.37 -15.33 20.26
N ALA A 135 -15.38 -15.53 21.09
CA ALA A 135 -15.22 -16.74 21.88
C ALA A 135 -16.28 -16.83 22.97
#